data_5f125a08213c66f3af2c398ecda3259f
#
_entry.id   5f125a08213c66f3af2c398ecda3259f
#
_cell.length_a   1.000
_cell.length_b   1.000
_cell.length_c   1.000
_cell.angle_alpha   90.00
_cell.angle_beta   90.00
_cell.angle_gamma   90.00
#
_symmetry.space_group_name_H-M   'P 1'
#
loop_
_entity.id
_entity.type
_entity.pdbx_description
1 polymer ?
#
loop_
_entity_poly.entity_id
_entity_poly.type
_entity_poly.pdbx_seq_one_letter_code
_entity_poly.pdbx_strand_id
1 'polypeptide(L)'
;MKDYNINDPWDWVTRFEDEVANYTGYRYGIACDSNSNAIRLVLHYLDIIDTDIEIPANTYVSVPNQIILSGNRPKFRDIKWKGLYPIGDTSIIDSATAFYEGMGRGYEDKFMILSFHLKKILNIGQGGMILTNRDDFNEWARPMIYDGRHKDRLYKEDEFECVGWHMYMSPEAAYNGLKIFNSDKIQPFNEPCGSSEEYGDLRKQNIYTKYVI
;
A
#
# COMPACT_ATOMS: atom_id res chain seq x y z
N MET A 1 7.73 -24.56 4.54
CA MET A 1 8.63 -23.37 4.50
C MET A 1 8.92 -23.13 3.02
N LYS A 2 8.67 -21.91 2.50
CA LYS A 2 9.04 -21.62 1.11
C LYS A 2 10.55 -21.61 0.98
N ASP A 3 11.11 -22.23 -0.06
CA ASP A 3 12.54 -22.16 -0.36
C ASP A 3 12.80 -20.89 -1.18
N TYR A 4 13.61 -19.99 -0.62
CA TYR A 4 14.02 -18.75 -1.29
C TYR A 4 15.40 -18.93 -1.90
N ASN A 5 15.54 -18.54 -3.17
CA ASN A 5 16.84 -18.58 -3.85
C ASN A 5 17.60 -17.27 -3.59
N ILE A 6 18.56 -17.28 -2.69
CA ILE A 6 19.36 -16.11 -2.34
C ILE A 6 20.09 -15.47 -3.55
N ASN A 7 20.24 -16.18 -4.64
CA ASN A 7 20.87 -15.68 -5.87
C ASN A 7 19.85 -15.03 -6.82
N ASP A 8 18.54 -15.15 -6.57
CA ASP A 8 17.52 -14.44 -7.29
C ASP A 8 17.13 -13.16 -6.51
N PRO A 9 17.42 -11.98 -7.04
CA PRO A 9 17.06 -10.73 -6.37
C PRO A 9 15.56 -10.59 -6.07
N TRP A 10 14.69 -11.18 -6.89
CA TRP A 10 13.24 -11.10 -6.70
C TRP A 10 12.74 -11.94 -5.52
N ASP A 11 13.49 -12.95 -5.11
CA ASP A 11 13.15 -13.71 -3.91
C ASP A 11 13.24 -12.89 -2.63
N TRP A 12 14.02 -11.81 -2.59
CA TRP A 12 14.01 -10.85 -1.48
C TRP A 12 12.67 -10.13 -1.38
N VAL A 13 12.06 -9.76 -2.51
CA VAL A 13 10.74 -9.12 -2.53
C VAL A 13 9.69 -10.12 -2.03
N THR A 14 9.67 -11.32 -2.58
CA THR A 14 8.73 -12.38 -2.19
C THR A 14 8.84 -12.71 -0.70
N ARG A 15 10.05 -12.83 -0.19
CA ARG A 15 10.29 -13.08 1.23
C ARG A 15 9.81 -11.94 2.12
N PHE A 16 10.08 -10.70 1.73
CA PHE A 16 9.62 -9.53 2.48
C PHE A 16 8.08 -9.45 2.52
N GLU A 17 7.42 -9.73 1.39
CA GLU A 17 5.97 -9.83 1.29
C GLU A 17 5.41 -10.89 2.25
N ASP A 18 5.99 -12.10 2.23
CA ASP A 18 5.56 -13.21 3.06
C ASP A 18 5.75 -12.92 4.57
N GLU A 19 6.92 -12.39 4.97
CA GLU A 19 7.20 -12.07 6.38
C GLU A 19 6.27 -10.98 6.91
N VAL A 20 6.03 -9.91 6.14
CA VAL A 20 5.11 -8.82 6.54
C VAL A 20 3.66 -9.29 6.56
N ALA A 21 3.21 -10.04 5.56
CA ALA A 21 1.87 -10.60 5.52
C ALA A 21 1.59 -11.53 6.72
N ASN A 22 2.50 -12.46 7.00
CA ASN A 22 2.40 -13.36 8.16
C ASN A 22 2.35 -12.58 9.48
N TYR A 23 3.20 -11.59 9.66
CA TYR A 23 3.24 -10.76 10.88
C TYR A 23 1.93 -10.00 11.10
N THR A 24 1.37 -9.45 10.04
CA THR A 24 0.15 -8.65 10.09
C THR A 24 -1.13 -9.48 10.11
N GLY A 25 -1.03 -10.79 9.83
CA GLY A 25 -2.17 -11.72 9.82
C GLY A 25 -2.93 -11.77 8.50
N TYR A 26 -2.30 -11.35 7.40
CA TYR A 26 -2.83 -11.50 6.05
C TYR A 26 -2.19 -12.67 5.31
N ARG A 27 -2.89 -13.15 4.29
CA ARG A 27 -2.40 -14.24 3.43
C ARG A 27 -1.37 -13.75 2.40
N TYR A 28 -1.56 -12.55 1.88
CA TYR A 28 -0.74 -11.96 0.82
C TYR A 28 -0.25 -10.57 1.18
N GLY A 29 1.01 -10.31 0.85
CA GLY A 29 1.59 -8.99 0.69
C GLY A 29 1.95 -8.75 -0.76
N ILE A 30 1.63 -7.60 -1.32
CA ILE A 30 2.06 -7.16 -2.65
C ILE A 30 2.88 -5.90 -2.46
N ALA A 31 4.20 -6.05 -2.51
CA ALA A 31 5.14 -4.95 -2.32
C ALA A 31 5.19 -4.05 -3.55
N CYS A 32 5.07 -2.75 -3.33
CA CYS A 32 5.11 -1.73 -4.36
C CYS A 32 6.00 -0.55 -3.95
N ASP A 33 6.18 0.39 -4.86
CA ASP A 33 7.08 1.54 -4.67
C ASP A 33 6.59 2.56 -3.63
N SER A 34 5.27 2.59 -3.34
CA SER A 34 4.70 3.53 -2.37
C SER A 34 3.28 3.15 -1.92
N ASN A 35 2.89 3.58 -0.71
CA ASN A 35 1.50 3.55 -0.25
C ASN A 35 0.56 4.30 -1.23
N SER A 36 1.00 5.43 -1.76
CA SER A 36 0.20 6.24 -2.68
C SER A 36 -0.20 5.46 -3.93
N ASN A 37 0.76 4.83 -4.59
CA ASN A 37 0.51 4.01 -5.78
C ASN A 37 -0.29 2.74 -5.44
N ALA A 38 -0.11 2.18 -4.24
CA ALA A 38 -0.91 1.07 -3.74
C ALA A 38 -2.41 1.43 -3.64
N ILE A 39 -2.74 2.62 -3.10
CA ILE A 39 -4.12 3.11 -3.05
C ILE A 39 -4.72 3.19 -4.47
N ARG A 40 -3.97 3.78 -5.41
CA ARG A 40 -4.40 3.90 -6.81
C ARG A 40 -4.64 2.54 -7.46
N LEU A 41 -3.73 1.59 -7.25
CA LEU A 41 -3.84 0.24 -7.78
C LEU A 41 -5.11 -0.46 -7.31
N VAL A 42 -5.42 -0.37 -6.01
CA VAL A 42 -6.63 -0.98 -5.45
C VAL A 42 -7.89 -0.29 -5.93
N LEU A 43 -7.92 1.05 -6.03
CA LEU A 43 -9.06 1.77 -6.61
C LEU A 43 -9.33 1.34 -8.07
N HIS A 44 -8.27 1.13 -8.85
CA HIS A 44 -8.39 0.63 -10.22
C HIS A 44 -8.91 -0.81 -10.28
N TYR A 45 -8.40 -1.70 -9.41
CA TYR A 45 -8.89 -3.08 -9.32
C TYR A 45 -10.38 -3.16 -8.95
N LEU A 46 -10.82 -2.29 -8.04
CA LEU A 46 -12.21 -2.23 -7.61
C LEU A 46 -13.15 -1.57 -8.64
N ASP A 47 -12.60 -1.11 -9.77
CA ASP A 47 -13.31 -0.38 -10.83
C ASP A 47 -14.14 0.81 -10.29
N ILE A 48 -13.57 1.51 -9.29
CA ILE A 48 -14.20 2.68 -8.68
C ILE A 48 -13.84 3.90 -9.53
N ILE A 49 -14.82 4.42 -10.27
CA ILE A 49 -14.67 5.55 -11.18
C ILE A 49 -15.86 6.52 -10.97
N ASP A 50 -15.61 7.81 -11.18
CA ASP A 50 -16.62 8.88 -11.10
C ASP A 50 -17.39 8.92 -9.76
N THR A 51 -16.73 8.55 -8.68
CA THR A 51 -17.31 8.38 -7.33
C THR A 51 -16.80 9.45 -6.36
N ASP A 52 -17.70 9.93 -5.48
CA ASP A 52 -17.33 10.76 -4.34
C ASP A 52 -16.81 9.88 -3.21
N ILE A 53 -15.52 9.99 -2.87
CA ILE A 53 -14.87 9.18 -1.84
C ILE A 53 -14.59 10.03 -0.60
N GLU A 54 -15.23 9.69 0.51
CA GLU A 54 -15.06 10.41 1.78
C GLU A 54 -13.69 10.08 2.41
N ILE A 55 -12.96 11.11 2.80
CA ILE A 55 -11.66 11.00 3.47
C ILE A 55 -11.51 12.07 4.56
N PRO A 56 -10.64 11.84 5.55
CA PRO A 56 -10.31 12.87 6.52
C PRO A 56 -9.77 14.14 5.84
N ALA A 57 -10.24 15.31 6.25
CA ALA A 57 -9.70 16.59 5.79
C ALA A 57 -8.25 16.79 6.23
N ASN A 58 -7.88 16.19 7.37
CA ASN A 58 -6.53 16.21 7.92
C ASN A 58 -5.85 14.87 7.65
N THR A 59 -5.31 14.71 6.45
CA THR A 59 -4.55 13.53 6.02
C THR A 59 -3.39 13.93 5.10
N TYR A 60 -2.56 12.94 4.73
CA TYR A 60 -1.45 13.20 3.83
C TYR A 60 -1.95 13.52 2.41
N VAL A 61 -1.32 14.52 1.80
CA VAL A 61 -1.71 15.07 0.49
C VAL A 61 -1.81 14.04 -0.64
N SER A 62 -1.06 12.95 -0.59
CA SER A 62 -1.13 11.95 -1.67
C SER A 62 -2.46 11.19 -1.71
N VAL A 63 -3.18 11.07 -0.60
CA VAL A 63 -4.45 10.33 -0.56
C VAL A 63 -5.50 10.96 -1.48
N PRO A 64 -5.88 12.25 -1.34
CA PRO A 64 -6.79 12.87 -2.32
C PRO A 64 -6.21 12.91 -3.73
N ASN A 65 -4.87 13.04 -3.88
CA ASN A 65 -4.26 13.02 -5.20
C ASN A 65 -4.48 11.68 -5.91
N GLN A 66 -4.33 10.54 -5.23
CA GLN A 66 -4.57 9.24 -5.86
C GLN A 66 -6.05 9.00 -6.16
N ILE A 67 -6.96 9.49 -5.35
CA ILE A 67 -8.40 9.49 -5.62
C ILE A 67 -8.68 10.24 -6.93
N ILE A 68 -8.17 11.46 -7.09
CA ILE A 68 -8.34 12.28 -8.30
C ILE A 68 -7.70 11.60 -9.52
N LEU A 69 -6.47 11.12 -9.39
CA LEU A 69 -5.75 10.45 -10.48
C LEU A 69 -6.37 9.12 -10.91
N SER A 70 -7.24 8.55 -10.06
CA SER A 70 -8.07 7.37 -10.38
C SER A 70 -9.43 7.74 -10.95
N GLY A 71 -9.67 9.01 -11.32
CA GLY A 71 -10.94 9.45 -11.91
C GLY A 71 -12.07 9.67 -10.91
N ASN A 72 -11.75 9.82 -9.64
CA ASN A 72 -12.73 10.02 -8.55
C ASN A 72 -12.63 11.41 -7.93
N ARG A 73 -13.55 11.74 -7.05
CA ARG A 73 -13.59 13.03 -6.33
C ARG A 73 -13.41 12.83 -4.83
N PRO A 74 -12.40 13.45 -4.20
CA PRO A 74 -12.24 13.41 -2.76
C PRO A 74 -13.31 14.27 -2.08
N LYS A 75 -13.97 13.73 -1.06
CA LYS A 75 -14.94 14.42 -0.22
C LYS A 75 -14.42 14.55 1.20
N PHE A 76 -13.87 15.71 1.52
CA PHE A 76 -13.24 15.94 2.81
C PHE A 76 -14.23 16.01 3.96
N ARG A 77 -13.95 15.27 5.06
CA ARG A 77 -14.77 15.20 6.27
C ARG A 77 -13.93 15.47 7.52
N ASP A 78 -14.60 15.90 8.57
CA ASP A 78 -14.00 16.07 9.90
C ASP A 78 -13.90 14.72 10.62
N ILE A 79 -13.08 13.82 10.08
CA ILE A 79 -12.81 12.49 10.62
C ILE A 79 -11.52 12.55 11.44
N LYS A 80 -11.61 12.23 12.72
CA LYS A 80 -10.45 12.02 13.58
C LYS A 80 -9.96 10.59 13.44
N TRP A 81 -8.65 10.42 13.29
CA TRP A 81 -8.02 9.12 13.16
C TRP A 81 -6.63 9.08 13.83
N LYS A 82 -6.22 7.88 14.24
CA LYS A 82 -4.89 7.58 14.74
C LYS A 82 -4.44 6.23 14.14
N GLY A 83 -3.34 6.23 13.43
CA GLY A 83 -2.71 5.03 12.84
C GLY A 83 -3.29 4.61 11.50
N LEU A 84 -4.59 4.37 11.45
CA LEU A 84 -5.29 3.90 10.24
C LEU A 84 -6.69 4.50 10.13
N TYR A 85 -7.24 4.50 8.91
CA TYR A 85 -8.62 4.93 8.65
C TYR A 85 -9.11 4.35 7.30
N PRO A 86 -10.43 4.15 7.12
CA PRO A 86 -11.00 3.71 5.86
C PRO A 86 -11.00 4.84 4.82
N ILE A 87 -10.78 4.48 3.57
CA ILE A 87 -10.96 5.39 2.42
C ILE A 87 -12.41 5.28 1.95
N GLY A 88 -13.26 6.14 2.48
CA GLY A 88 -14.70 6.15 2.22
C GLY A 88 -15.36 4.81 2.53
N ASP A 89 -16.37 4.48 1.75
CA ASP A 89 -17.08 3.19 1.80
C ASP A 89 -16.39 2.10 0.98
N THR A 90 -15.15 2.34 0.55
CA THR A 90 -14.37 1.33 -0.16
C THR A 90 -13.86 0.25 0.79
N SER A 91 -13.35 -0.84 0.22
CA SER A 91 -12.66 -1.87 1.02
C SER A 91 -11.19 -1.52 1.34
N ILE A 92 -10.77 -0.25 1.19
CA ILE A 92 -9.40 0.19 1.40
C ILE A 92 -9.23 0.80 2.79
N ILE A 93 -8.20 0.36 3.52
CA ILE A 93 -7.75 0.95 4.79
C ILE A 93 -6.37 1.57 4.57
N ASP A 94 -6.24 2.87 4.72
CA ASP A 94 -4.94 3.52 4.79
C ASP A 94 -4.31 3.28 6.17
N SER A 95 -3.24 2.52 6.21
CA SER A 95 -2.48 2.16 7.40
C SER A 95 -1.05 2.71 7.34
N ALA A 96 -0.83 3.81 6.63
CA ALA A 96 0.50 4.38 6.43
C ALA A 96 1.24 4.71 7.75
N THR A 97 0.54 4.80 8.87
CA THR A 97 1.12 5.17 10.17
C THR A 97 0.89 4.13 11.27
N ALA A 98 0.42 2.94 10.91
CA ALA A 98 0.28 1.81 11.82
C ALA A 98 1.00 0.57 11.26
N PHE A 99 1.70 -0.16 12.15
CA PHE A 99 2.34 -1.43 11.82
C PHE A 99 2.57 -2.23 13.10
N TYR A 100 1.80 -3.32 13.29
CA TYR A 100 1.91 -4.17 14.48
C TYR A 100 1.43 -5.59 14.17
N GLU A 101 1.79 -6.53 15.03
CA GLU A 101 1.45 -7.95 14.89
C GLU A 101 -0.07 -8.16 14.92
N GLY A 102 -0.58 -8.90 13.93
CA GLY A 102 -2.00 -9.25 13.84
C GLY A 102 -2.93 -8.08 13.55
N MET A 103 -2.44 -6.95 12.99
CA MET A 103 -3.24 -5.77 12.68
C MET A 103 -4.36 -6.02 11.66
N GLY A 104 -4.31 -7.11 10.92
CA GLY A 104 -5.36 -7.53 9.98
C GLY A 104 -6.62 -8.07 10.65
N ARG A 105 -6.58 -8.36 11.96
CA ARG A 105 -7.74 -8.90 12.68
C ARG A 105 -8.92 -7.92 12.67
N GLY A 106 -10.07 -8.36 12.16
CA GLY A 106 -11.26 -7.54 11.95
C GLY A 106 -11.26 -6.75 10.64
N TYR A 107 -10.22 -6.95 9.79
CA TYR A 107 -10.09 -6.34 8.47
C TYR A 107 -9.80 -7.38 7.38
N GLU A 108 -10.18 -8.63 7.59
CA GLU A 108 -9.84 -9.77 6.75
C GLU A 108 -10.38 -9.66 5.31
N ASP A 109 -11.47 -8.90 5.12
CA ASP A 109 -12.10 -8.60 3.83
C ASP A 109 -11.60 -7.31 3.18
N LYS A 110 -10.67 -6.59 3.83
CA LYS A 110 -10.17 -5.28 3.39
C LYS A 110 -8.79 -5.40 2.74
N PHE A 111 -8.46 -4.40 1.93
CA PHE A 111 -7.11 -4.11 1.49
C PHE A 111 -6.47 -3.15 2.49
N MET A 112 -5.44 -3.60 3.19
CA MET A 112 -4.72 -2.73 4.13
C MET A 112 -3.43 -2.23 3.46
N ILE A 113 -3.26 -0.91 3.41
CA ILE A 113 -2.17 -0.29 2.67
C ILE A 113 -1.12 0.26 3.61
N LEU A 114 0.09 -0.32 3.55
CA LEU A 114 1.24 0.08 4.35
C LEU A 114 2.12 1.09 3.62
N SER A 115 2.85 1.89 4.40
CA SER A 115 3.92 2.76 3.93
C SER A 115 5.23 2.44 4.63
N PHE A 116 6.31 2.39 3.86
CA PHE A 116 7.67 2.19 4.34
C PHE A 116 8.56 3.42 4.14
N HIS A 117 7.94 4.60 4.02
CA HIS A 117 8.66 5.86 3.92
C HIS A 117 9.50 6.13 5.19
N LEU A 118 10.55 6.98 5.06
CA LEU A 118 11.51 7.32 6.13
C LEU A 118 10.91 7.67 7.50
N LYS A 119 9.68 8.20 7.53
CA LYS A 119 9.00 8.60 8.78
C LYS A 119 8.06 7.51 9.33
N LYS A 120 8.09 6.31 8.78
CA LYS A 120 7.17 5.23 9.16
C LYS A 120 7.83 4.25 10.12
N ILE A 121 7.01 3.40 10.76
CA ILE A 121 7.47 2.41 11.76
C ILE A 121 8.50 1.47 11.13
N LEU A 122 8.15 0.82 10.03
CA LEU A 122 9.09 0.05 9.21
C LEU A 122 9.65 0.95 8.10
N ASN A 123 10.73 1.62 8.39
CA ASN A 123 11.27 2.66 7.53
C ASN A 123 12.43 2.11 6.68
N ILE A 124 12.17 1.92 5.40
CA ILE A 124 13.17 1.46 4.42
C ILE A 124 13.59 2.56 3.43
N GLY A 125 13.12 3.79 3.66
CA GLY A 125 13.37 4.93 2.77
C GLY A 125 12.19 5.25 1.86
N GLN A 126 11.81 4.32 0.99
CA GLN A 126 10.66 4.40 0.10
C GLN A 126 10.09 2.99 -0.11
N GLY A 127 8.76 2.88 -0.15
CA GLY A 127 8.05 1.64 -0.38
C GLY A 127 6.64 1.67 0.16
N GLY A 128 5.85 0.70 -0.26
CA GLY A 128 4.52 0.42 0.23
C GLY A 128 4.21 -1.07 0.10
N MET A 129 3.10 -1.50 0.67
CA MET A 129 2.60 -2.85 0.51
C MET A 129 1.09 -2.88 0.63
N ILE A 130 0.45 -3.68 -0.21
CA ILE A 130 -0.95 -4.01 -0.11
C ILE A 130 -1.06 -5.36 0.59
N LEU A 131 -1.79 -5.40 1.69
CA LEU A 131 -2.10 -6.63 2.41
C LEU A 131 -3.53 -7.05 2.09
N THR A 132 -3.72 -8.33 1.79
CA THR A 132 -5.05 -8.88 1.44
C THR A 132 -5.12 -10.39 1.62
N ASN A 133 -6.34 -10.92 1.73
CA ASN A 133 -6.62 -12.36 1.70
C ASN A 133 -7.21 -12.83 0.36
N ARG A 134 -7.29 -11.95 -0.63
CA ARG A 134 -7.94 -12.22 -1.92
C ARG A 134 -6.97 -12.83 -2.91
N ASP A 135 -7.24 -14.06 -3.33
CA ASP A 135 -6.45 -14.80 -4.32
C ASP A 135 -6.49 -14.10 -5.69
N ASP A 136 -7.69 -13.71 -6.12
CA ASP A 136 -7.93 -13.04 -7.41
C ASP A 136 -7.17 -11.70 -7.53
N PHE A 137 -7.12 -10.92 -6.45
CA PHE A 137 -6.31 -9.69 -6.43
C PHE A 137 -4.81 -9.99 -6.48
N ASN A 138 -4.34 -10.97 -5.71
CA ASN A 138 -2.92 -11.32 -5.70
C ASN A 138 -2.44 -11.73 -7.10
N GLU A 139 -3.20 -12.56 -7.81
CA GLU A 139 -2.88 -12.97 -9.18
C GLU A 139 -2.90 -11.78 -10.14
N TRP A 140 -3.94 -10.97 -10.11
CA TRP A 140 -4.11 -9.80 -10.96
C TRP A 140 -3.03 -8.73 -10.73
N ALA A 141 -2.66 -8.46 -9.49
CA ALA A 141 -1.76 -7.36 -9.14
C ALA A 141 -0.30 -7.62 -9.57
N ARG A 142 0.14 -8.88 -9.67
CA ARG A 142 1.54 -9.22 -10.00
C ARG A 142 2.00 -8.65 -11.33
N PRO A 143 1.35 -8.92 -12.47
CA PRO A 143 1.72 -8.30 -13.72
C PRO A 143 1.39 -6.79 -13.72
N MET A 144 0.31 -6.35 -13.06
CA MET A 144 -0.09 -4.94 -13.05
C MET A 144 0.97 -4.01 -12.47
N ILE A 145 1.69 -4.40 -11.43
CA ILE A 145 2.75 -3.58 -10.82
C ILE A 145 4.08 -3.68 -11.56
N TYR A 146 4.21 -4.59 -12.53
CA TYR A 146 5.45 -4.88 -13.25
C TYR A 146 5.30 -4.68 -14.76
N ASP A 147 4.71 -3.58 -15.18
CA ASP A 147 4.53 -3.19 -16.60
C ASP A 147 3.70 -4.19 -17.43
N GLY A 148 2.88 -5.01 -16.82
CA GLY A 148 2.12 -6.08 -17.48
C GLY A 148 2.92 -7.35 -17.75
N ARG A 149 4.11 -7.48 -17.16
CA ARG A 149 5.09 -8.53 -17.38
C ARG A 149 5.13 -9.55 -16.24
N HIS A 150 5.82 -10.67 -16.52
CA HIS A 150 6.20 -11.65 -15.52
C HIS A 150 7.66 -11.45 -15.10
N LYS A 151 7.92 -11.37 -13.81
CA LYS A 151 9.28 -11.13 -13.28
C LYS A 151 10.22 -12.36 -13.41
N ASP A 152 9.65 -13.53 -13.60
CA ASP A 152 10.34 -14.83 -13.75
C ASP A 152 10.59 -15.22 -15.20
N ARG A 153 10.23 -14.36 -16.18
CA ARG A 153 10.41 -14.60 -17.61
C ARG A 153 11.41 -13.64 -18.24
N LEU A 154 12.19 -14.14 -19.19
CA LEU A 154 13.05 -13.30 -20.01
C LEU A 154 12.20 -12.37 -20.89
N TYR A 155 12.57 -11.11 -21.01
CA TYR A 155 11.81 -10.09 -21.75
C TYR A 155 11.38 -10.53 -23.17
N LYS A 156 12.24 -11.27 -23.88
CA LYS A 156 11.97 -11.74 -25.25
C LYS A 156 10.98 -12.92 -25.33
N GLU A 157 10.75 -13.58 -24.20
CA GLU A 157 9.94 -14.80 -24.09
C GLU A 157 8.66 -14.52 -23.30
N ASP A 158 8.52 -13.30 -22.79
CA ASP A 158 7.41 -12.88 -21.97
C ASP A 158 6.23 -12.41 -22.84
N GLU A 159 5.07 -12.99 -22.65
CA GLU A 159 3.80 -12.53 -23.23
C GLU A 159 3.13 -11.62 -22.23
N PHE A 160 2.95 -10.33 -22.59
CA PHE A 160 2.40 -9.33 -21.69
C PHE A 160 0.89 -9.54 -21.51
N GLU A 161 0.46 -9.67 -20.28
CA GLU A 161 -0.94 -9.99 -19.98
C GLU A 161 -1.85 -8.76 -19.92
N CYS A 162 -1.30 -7.60 -19.61
CA CYS A 162 -2.06 -6.38 -19.42
C CYS A 162 -1.21 -5.12 -19.65
N VAL A 163 -1.87 -3.97 -19.69
CA VAL A 163 -1.19 -2.66 -19.60
C VAL A 163 -1.01 -2.34 -18.12
N GLY A 164 0.17 -2.61 -17.60
CA GLY A 164 0.51 -2.41 -16.19
C GLY A 164 1.24 -1.09 -15.92
N TRP A 165 1.64 -0.92 -14.66
CA TRP A 165 2.42 0.22 -14.17
C TRP A 165 3.79 -0.23 -13.67
N HIS A 166 4.75 0.67 -13.75
CA HIS A 166 6.08 0.51 -13.15
C HIS A 166 6.02 0.92 -11.66
N MET A 167 5.47 0.05 -10.81
CA MET A 167 5.16 0.33 -9.41
C MET A 167 5.77 -0.68 -8.43
N TYR A 168 6.57 -1.63 -8.90
CA TYR A 168 7.12 -2.67 -8.04
C TYR A 168 8.14 -2.13 -7.04
N MET A 169 8.29 -2.82 -5.93
CA MET A 169 9.39 -2.57 -4.99
C MET A 169 10.68 -3.15 -5.54
N SER A 170 11.78 -2.40 -5.45
CA SER A 170 13.09 -2.94 -5.85
C SER A 170 13.57 -4.03 -4.89
N PRO A 171 14.31 -5.04 -5.37
CA PRO A 171 14.93 -6.05 -4.51
C PRO A 171 15.79 -5.48 -3.38
N GLU A 172 16.50 -4.39 -3.64
CA GLU A 172 17.32 -3.69 -2.61
C GLU A 172 16.47 -3.11 -1.49
N ALA A 173 15.32 -2.49 -1.83
CA ALA A 173 14.40 -1.97 -0.83
C ALA A 173 13.81 -3.10 0.02
N ALA A 174 13.41 -4.20 -0.61
CA ALA A 174 12.90 -5.39 0.08
C ALA A 174 13.96 -6.02 1.00
N TYR A 175 15.19 -6.17 0.52
CA TYR A 175 16.30 -6.67 1.33
C TYR A 175 16.57 -5.79 2.57
N ASN A 176 16.57 -4.47 2.40
CA ASN A 176 16.70 -3.53 3.52
C ASN A 176 15.51 -3.64 4.48
N GLY A 177 14.30 -3.82 3.94
CA GLY A 177 13.10 -4.08 4.71
C GLY A 177 13.23 -5.32 5.59
N LEU A 178 13.68 -6.43 5.04
CA LEU A 178 13.93 -7.67 5.77
C LEU A 178 14.97 -7.50 6.88
N LYS A 179 16.07 -6.80 6.60
CA LYS A 179 17.11 -6.54 7.62
C LYS A 179 16.57 -5.73 8.80
N ILE A 180 15.76 -4.71 8.53
CA ILE A 180 15.16 -3.88 9.57
C ILE A 180 14.09 -4.67 10.30
N PHE A 181 13.23 -5.38 9.57
CA PHE A 181 12.14 -6.18 10.12
C PHE A 181 12.65 -7.27 11.06
N ASN A 182 13.72 -7.97 10.71
CA ASN A 182 14.34 -9.04 11.51
C ASN A 182 15.37 -8.52 12.53
N SER A 183 15.51 -7.20 12.71
CA SER A 183 16.37 -6.64 13.72
C SER A 183 15.62 -6.47 15.05
N ASP A 184 16.34 -6.54 16.17
CA ASP A 184 15.80 -6.24 17.52
C ASP A 184 15.24 -4.81 17.66
N LYS A 185 15.36 -4.00 16.62
CA LYS A 185 14.84 -2.62 16.56
C LYS A 185 13.36 -2.57 16.29
N ILE A 186 12.77 -3.60 15.66
CA ILE A 186 11.32 -3.71 15.54
C ILE A 186 10.80 -4.33 16.83
N GLN A 187 10.57 -3.49 17.80
CA GLN A 187 9.78 -3.83 18.96
C GLN A 187 8.32 -4.02 18.53
N PRO A 188 7.50 -4.76 19.29
CA PRO A 188 6.07 -4.84 19.03
C PRO A 188 5.48 -3.43 19.12
N PHE A 189 5.44 -2.75 17.96
CA PHE A 189 4.91 -1.39 17.85
C PHE A 189 3.38 -1.44 17.95
N ASN A 190 2.88 -1.25 19.16
CA ASN A 190 1.45 -1.09 19.38
C ASN A 190 0.99 0.35 19.20
N GLU A 191 1.93 1.30 19.09
CA GLU A 191 1.62 2.71 18.97
C GLU A 191 1.80 3.20 17.53
N PRO A 192 0.74 3.77 16.92
CA PRO A 192 0.83 4.42 15.62
C PRO A 192 1.82 5.60 15.62
N CYS A 193 2.51 5.79 14.51
CA CYS A 193 3.44 6.91 14.32
C CYS A 193 2.81 8.15 13.71
N GLY A 194 1.46 8.25 13.69
CA GLY A 194 0.77 9.44 13.16
C GLY A 194 -0.73 9.43 13.42
N SER A 195 -1.30 10.63 13.37
CA SER A 195 -2.72 10.90 13.57
C SER A 195 -3.20 12.10 12.75
N SER A 196 -4.51 12.35 12.72
CA SER A 196 -5.10 13.52 12.05
C SER A 196 -4.58 14.87 12.57
N GLU A 197 -3.98 14.91 13.76
CA GLU A 197 -3.51 16.15 14.38
C GLU A 197 -2.19 16.66 13.77
N GLU A 198 -1.47 15.79 13.04
CA GLU A 198 -0.20 16.13 12.41
C GLU A 198 -0.35 16.74 11.02
N TYR A 199 -1.57 16.75 10.47
CA TYR A 199 -1.84 17.19 9.10
C TYR A 199 -2.71 18.45 9.09
N GLY A 200 -2.35 19.39 8.21
CA GLY A 200 -3.19 20.56 7.94
C GLY A 200 -4.49 20.19 7.23
N ASP A 201 -5.51 21.01 7.40
CA ASP A 201 -6.80 20.86 6.72
C ASP A 201 -6.65 21.09 5.20
N LEU A 202 -6.81 20.03 4.42
CA LEU A 202 -6.66 20.05 2.97
C LEU A 202 -7.77 20.83 2.25
N ARG A 203 -8.91 21.08 2.88
CA ARG A 203 -9.97 21.97 2.36
C ARG A 203 -9.48 23.40 2.14
N LYS A 204 -8.43 23.81 2.86
CA LYS A 204 -7.80 25.14 2.72
C LYS A 204 -6.85 25.24 1.53
N GLN A 205 -6.62 24.13 0.82
CA GLN A 205 -5.73 24.11 -0.34
C GLN A 205 -6.52 24.37 -1.62
N ASN A 206 -6.24 25.48 -2.29
CA ASN A 206 -6.96 25.90 -3.50
C ASN A 206 -6.95 24.89 -4.63
N ILE A 207 -5.96 23.99 -4.67
CA ILE A 207 -5.87 22.97 -5.72
C ILE A 207 -7.07 22.02 -5.69
N TYR A 208 -7.65 21.76 -4.52
CA TYR A 208 -8.77 20.82 -4.38
C TYR A 208 -10.13 21.44 -4.68
N THR A 209 -10.26 22.77 -4.72
CA THR A 209 -11.54 23.44 -5.03
C THR A 209 -12.11 23.08 -6.40
N LYS A 210 -11.26 22.60 -7.32
CA LYS A 210 -11.66 22.16 -8.65
C LYS A 210 -12.24 20.74 -8.70
N TYR A 211 -12.04 19.95 -7.64
CA TYR A 211 -12.37 18.54 -7.57
C TYR A 211 -13.40 18.22 -6.48
N VAL A 212 -13.72 19.19 -5.64
CA VAL A 212 -14.74 19.07 -4.58
C VAL A 212 -15.98 19.83 -5.04
N ILE A 213 -17.05 19.11 -5.30
CA ILE A 213 -18.38 19.66 -5.63
C ILE A 213 -19.19 19.84 -4.36
#